data_f1f656c6bd512b33f5266aa849bee632
#
_entry.id   f1f656c6bd512b33f5266aa849bee632
#
_cell.length_a   1.000
_cell.length_b   1.000
_cell.length_c   1.000
_cell.angle_alpha   90.00
_cell.angle_beta   90.00
_cell.angle_gamma   90.00
#
_symmetry.space_group_name_H-M   'P 1'
#
loop_
_entity.id
_entity.type
_entity.pdbx_description
1 polymer ?
#
loop_
_entity_poly.entity_id
_entity_poly.type
_entity_poly.pdbx_seq_one_letter_code
_entity_poly.pdbx_strand_id
1 'polypeptide(L)'
;MKVASLPPGELSEKLAGSLNTVFDSLNAIVGRINTTLLGKQEEVETIRFIIGSDLGGRKSSGSLQEYLDRIQEAFAVAHRAFQAAADKKTGELLDELSPENISSRAEGGLKFGPMRKAELWDIYEERFRAVKKALESGRLRESLLREFERSCQRMYKTERKGKS
;
A
#
# COMPACT_ATOMS: atom_id res chain seq x y z
N MET A 1 -3.43 38.95 0.78
CA MET A 1 -2.64 39.00 -0.48
C MET A 1 -3.54 39.60 -1.56
N LYS A 2 -3.20 40.80 -2.07
CA LYS A 2 -4.04 41.51 -3.07
C LYS A 2 -3.75 40.92 -4.47
N VAL A 3 -4.58 40.03 -4.93
CA VAL A 3 -4.52 39.42 -6.30
C VAL A 3 -4.96 40.43 -7.38
N ALA A 4 -5.53 41.58 -6.97
CA ALA A 4 -6.21 42.53 -7.87
C ALA A 4 -5.30 43.54 -8.62
N SER A 5 -3.96 43.36 -8.61
CA SER A 5 -3.05 44.35 -9.17
C SER A 5 -2.07 43.86 -10.24
N LEU A 6 -2.22 42.62 -10.71
CA LEU A 6 -1.34 42.09 -11.76
C LEU A 6 -1.93 42.34 -13.15
N PRO A 7 -1.09 42.71 -14.15
CA PRO A 7 -1.52 42.75 -15.53
C PRO A 7 -2.06 41.37 -15.96
N PRO A 8 -3.09 41.30 -16.84
CA PRO A 8 -3.71 40.04 -17.24
C PRO A 8 -2.72 39.01 -17.80
N GLY A 9 -1.69 39.43 -18.50
CA GLY A 9 -0.64 38.56 -19.01
C GLY A 9 0.22 37.92 -17.91
N GLU A 10 0.63 38.70 -16.90
CA GLU A 10 1.43 38.22 -15.78
C GLU A 10 0.61 37.31 -14.86
N LEU A 11 -0.68 37.58 -14.69
CA LEU A 11 -1.58 36.71 -13.95
C LEU A 11 -1.74 35.34 -14.68
N SER A 12 -1.93 35.35 -15.99
CA SER A 12 -2.03 34.13 -16.79
C SER A 12 -0.76 33.28 -16.74
N GLU A 13 0.41 33.91 -16.81
CA GLU A 13 1.70 33.22 -16.71
C GLU A 13 1.92 32.61 -15.32
N LYS A 14 1.60 33.32 -14.25
CA LYS A 14 1.68 32.79 -12.88
C LYS A 14 0.70 31.63 -12.63
N LEU A 15 -0.52 31.73 -13.17
CA LEU A 15 -1.50 30.64 -13.10
C LEU A 15 -1.02 29.41 -13.88
N ALA A 16 -0.51 29.59 -15.10
CA ALA A 16 0.04 28.49 -15.89
C ALA A 16 1.21 27.81 -15.18
N GLY A 17 2.13 28.58 -14.59
CA GLY A 17 3.24 28.05 -13.79
C GLY A 17 2.76 27.25 -12.56
N SER A 18 1.77 27.76 -11.84
CA SER A 18 1.18 27.08 -10.68
C SER A 18 0.48 25.78 -11.08
N LEU A 19 -0.30 25.80 -12.17
CA LEU A 19 -0.98 24.62 -12.70
C LEU A 19 0.02 23.55 -13.15
N ASN A 20 1.09 23.94 -13.83
CA ASN A 20 2.14 23.00 -14.22
C ASN A 20 2.77 22.32 -13.01
N THR A 21 3.05 23.06 -11.94
CA THR A 21 3.58 22.50 -10.68
C THR A 21 2.62 21.48 -10.05
N VAL A 22 1.32 21.78 -10.04
CA VAL A 22 0.29 20.85 -9.55
C VAL A 22 0.24 19.59 -10.42
N PHE A 23 0.27 19.75 -11.75
CA PHE A 23 0.23 18.62 -12.68
C PHE A 23 1.45 17.72 -12.57
N ASP A 24 2.63 18.29 -12.40
CA ASP A 24 3.87 17.51 -12.19
C ASP A 24 3.81 16.73 -10.86
N SER A 25 3.28 17.35 -9.81
CA SER A 25 3.08 16.70 -8.51
C SER A 25 2.08 15.56 -8.60
N LEU A 26 0.94 15.75 -9.27
CA LEU A 26 -0.06 14.72 -9.49
C LEU A 26 0.49 13.55 -10.34
N ASN A 27 1.24 13.85 -11.40
CA ASN A 27 1.89 12.81 -12.20
C ASN A 27 2.90 11.99 -11.39
N ALA A 28 3.65 12.63 -10.49
CA ALA A 28 4.57 11.92 -9.59
C ALA A 28 3.81 11.00 -8.61
N ILE A 29 2.66 11.44 -8.08
CA ILE A 29 1.79 10.62 -7.24
C ILE A 29 1.26 9.42 -8.03
N VAL A 30 0.74 9.64 -9.22
CA VAL A 30 0.22 8.59 -10.10
C VAL A 30 1.30 7.59 -10.48
N GLY A 31 2.50 8.05 -10.81
CA GLY A 31 3.63 7.16 -11.07
C GLY A 31 3.94 6.23 -9.89
N ARG A 32 3.85 6.73 -8.64
CA ARG A 32 4.00 5.90 -7.44
C ARG A 32 2.83 4.93 -7.24
N ILE A 33 1.60 5.37 -7.49
CA ILE A 33 0.41 4.50 -7.43
C ILE A 33 0.57 3.35 -8.41
N ASN A 34 0.90 3.64 -9.67
CA ASN A 34 1.06 2.63 -10.71
C ASN A 34 2.14 1.61 -10.36
N THR A 35 3.30 2.07 -9.87
CA THR A 35 4.43 1.18 -9.57
C THR A 35 4.24 0.38 -8.28
N THR A 36 3.60 0.98 -7.26
CA THR A 36 3.54 0.39 -5.91
C THR A 36 2.23 -0.35 -5.64
N LEU A 37 1.10 0.18 -6.14
CA LEU A 37 -0.22 -0.31 -5.76
C LEU A 37 -0.91 -1.14 -6.85
N LEU A 38 -0.80 -0.74 -8.11
CA LEU A 38 -1.56 -1.35 -9.20
C LEU A 38 -0.77 -2.41 -9.98
N GLY A 39 0.54 -2.34 -9.96
CA GLY A 39 1.39 -3.19 -10.78
C GLY A 39 1.28 -2.86 -12.28
N LYS A 40 1.98 -3.62 -13.13
CA LYS A 40 2.14 -3.32 -14.56
C LYS A 40 0.86 -3.47 -15.41
N GLN A 41 -0.23 -3.95 -14.87
CA GLN A 41 -1.42 -4.29 -15.68
C GLN A 41 -2.49 -3.19 -15.75
N GLU A 42 -2.44 -2.18 -14.88
CA GLU A 42 -3.44 -1.13 -14.81
C GLU A 42 -2.77 0.22 -14.52
N GLU A 43 -2.37 0.92 -15.57
CA GLU A 43 -1.78 2.25 -15.45
C GLU A 43 -2.88 3.32 -15.41
N VAL A 44 -2.82 4.21 -14.43
CA VAL A 44 -3.59 5.46 -14.45
C VAL A 44 -2.89 6.42 -15.41
N GLU A 45 -3.64 6.95 -16.37
CA GLU A 45 -3.13 7.92 -17.36
C GLU A 45 -2.59 9.18 -16.69
N THR A 46 -1.69 9.89 -17.35
CA THR A 46 -1.16 11.15 -16.80
C THR A 46 -2.20 12.27 -16.92
N ILE A 47 -2.19 13.18 -15.94
CA ILE A 47 -3.13 14.31 -15.93
C ILE A 47 -3.00 15.19 -17.20
N ARG A 48 -1.80 15.31 -17.76
CA ARG A 48 -1.57 16.07 -19.00
C ARG A 48 -2.28 15.46 -20.19
N PHE A 49 -2.33 14.12 -20.27
CA PHE A 49 -3.06 13.43 -21.33
C PHE A 49 -4.57 13.68 -21.23
N ILE A 50 -5.12 13.62 -20.03
CA ILE A 50 -6.56 13.85 -19.76
C ILE A 50 -6.95 15.28 -20.10
N ILE A 51 -6.21 16.28 -19.59
CA ILE A 51 -6.50 17.70 -19.87
C ILE A 51 -6.26 18.04 -21.33
N GLY A 52 -5.20 17.52 -21.95
CA GLY A 52 -4.92 17.74 -23.37
C GLY A 52 -6.00 17.17 -24.30
N SER A 53 -6.59 16.03 -23.92
CA SER A 53 -7.70 15.42 -24.64
C SER A 53 -8.99 16.23 -24.50
N ASP A 54 -9.27 16.73 -23.29
CA ASP A 54 -10.46 17.53 -22.98
C ASP A 54 -10.43 18.89 -23.69
N LEU A 55 -9.30 19.60 -23.67
CA LEU A 55 -9.09 20.86 -24.39
C LEU A 55 -9.06 20.67 -25.92
N GLY A 56 -8.61 19.53 -26.41
CA GLY A 56 -8.56 19.18 -27.83
C GLY A 56 -9.89 18.69 -28.43
N GLY A 57 -10.98 18.66 -27.66
CA GLY A 57 -12.30 18.18 -28.10
C GLY A 57 -12.32 16.68 -28.43
N ARG A 58 -11.29 15.92 -28.09
CA ARG A 58 -11.29 14.47 -28.21
C ARG A 58 -12.02 13.90 -26.99
N LYS A 59 -12.90 12.92 -27.22
CA LYS A 59 -13.48 12.17 -26.10
C LYS A 59 -12.34 11.53 -25.30
N SER A 60 -11.96 12.17 -24.17
CA SER A 60 -11.01 11.57 -23.25
C SER A 60 -11.64 10.38 -22.54
N SER A 61 -10.85 9.49 -22.05
CA SER A 61 -11.29 8.33 -21.26
C SER A 61 -11.90 8.70 -19.89
N GLY A 62 -12.09 10.01 -19.60
CA GLY A 62 -12.73 10.53 -18.40
C GLY A 62 -12.48 12.02 -18.16
N SER A 63 -13.29 12.63 -17.31
CA SER A 63 -13.12 14.01 -16.88
C SER A 63 -11.99 14.14 -15.86
N LEU A 64 -11.50 15.37 -15.62
CA LEU A 64 -10.55 15.67 -14.52
C LEU A 64 -11.10 15.18 -13.17
N GLN A 65 -12.41 15.29 -12.95
CA GLN A 65 -13.04 14.82 -11.73
C GLN A 65 -12.90 13.29 -11.58
N GLU A 66 -13.22 12.53 -12.62
CA GLU A 66 -13.06 11.07 -12.60
C GLU A 66 -11.60 10.65 -12.40
N TYR A 67 -10.66 11.41 -12.93
CA TYR A 67 -9.24 11.16 -12.70
C TYR A 67 -8.85 11.35 -11.23
N LEU A 68 -9.31 12.44 -10.60
CA LEU A 68 -9.06 12.69 -9.18
C LEU A 68 -9.75 11.65 -8.29
N ASP A 69 -10.96 11.24 -8.65
CA ASP A 69 -11.70 10.20 -7.94
C ASP A 69 -10.94 8.85 -7.98
N ARG A 70 -10.33 8.50 -9.11
CA ARG A 70 -9.48 7.30 -9.22
C ARG A 70 -8.25 7.37 -8.31
N ILE A 71 -7.62 8.53 -8.20
CA ILE A 71 -6.50 8.72 -7.27
C ILE A 71 -6.98 8.53 -5.82
N GLN A 72 -8.10 9.15 -5.44
CA GLN A 72 -8.67 9.00 -4.09
C GLN A 72 -9.02 7.53 -3.79
N GLU A 73 -9.64 6.84 -4.74
CA GLU A 73 -9.97 5.42 -4.61
C GLU A 73 -8.70 4.56 -4.41
N ALA A 74 -7.64 4.82 -5.19
CA ALA A 74 -6.37 4.11 -5.04
C ALA A 74 -5.76 4.29 -3.64
N PHE A 75 -5.81 5.49 -3.07
CA PHE A 75 -5.38 5.73 -1.70
C PHE A 75 -6.26 5.02 -0.66
N ALA A 76 -7.58 5.02 -0.83
CA ALA A 76 -8.49 4.31 0.06
C ALA A 76 -8.25 2.79 0.02
N VAL A 77 -8.03 2.22 -1.16
CA VAL A 77 -7.65 0.81 -1.33
C VAL A 77 -6.32 0.53 -0.64
N ALA A 78 -5.31 1.38 -0.86
CA ALA A 78 -3.99 1.22 -0.24
C ALA A 78 -4.07 1.22 1.29
N HIS A 79 -4.85 2.12 1.87
CA HIS A 79 -5.03 2.19 3.32
C HIS A 79 -5.65 0.89 3.87
N ARG A 80 -6.75 0.42 3.28
CA ARG A 80 -7.39 -0.86 3.70
C ARG A 80 -6.47 -2.06 3.49
N ALA A 81 -5.74 -2.09 2.38
CA ALA A 81 -4.80 -3.17 2.09
C ALA A 81 -3.65 -3.22 3.08
N PHE A 82 -3.15 -2.04 3.52
CA PHE A 82 -2.12 -1.96 4.55
C PHE A 82 -2.63 -2.48 5.89
N GLN A 83 -3.83 -2.07 6.32
CA GLN A 83 -4.44 -2.59 7.55
C GLN A 83 -4.56 -4.12 7.49
N ALA A 84 -5.14 -4.65 6.42
CA ALA A 84 -5.29 -6.10 6.27
C ALA A 84 -3.96 -6.85 6.26
N ALA A 85 -2.91 -6.29 5.64
CA ALA A 85 -1.58 -6.89 5.63
C ALA A 85 -0.92 -6.84 7.02
N ALA A 86 -1.08 -5.72 7.73
CA ALA A 86 -0.56 -5.54 9.09
C ALA A 86 -1.24 -6.50 10.06
N ASP A 87 -2.57 -6.58 10.06
CA ASP A 87 -3.34 -7.49 10.91
C ASP A 87 -2.94 -8.94 10.66
N LYS A 88 -2.87 -9.35 9.40
CA LYS A 88 -2.46 -10.70 9.02
C LYS A 88 -1.05 -11.03 9.51
N LYS A 89 -0.08 -10.14 9.26
CA LYS A 89 1.31 -10.39 9.63
C LYS A 89 1.54 -10.35 11.14
N THR A 90 0.82 -9.49 11.85
CA THR A 90 0.85 -9.46 13.31
C THR A 90 0.21 -10.73 13.90
N GLY A 91 -0.92 -11.17 13.33
CA GLY A 91 -1.55 -12.45 13.70
C GLY A 91 -0.61 -13.64 13.49
N GLU A 92 0.02 -13.76 12.31
CA GLU A 92 1.01 -14.82 12.03
C GLU A 92 2.16 -14.85 13.07
N LEU A 93 2.65 -13.67 13.49
CA LEU A 93 3.70 -13.57 14.51
C LEU A 93 3.21 -14.00 15.89
N LEU A 94 2.01 -13.58 16.29
CA LEU A 94 1.40 -13.96 17.56
C LEU A 94 1.13 -15.46 17.59
N ASP A 95 0.63 -16.01 16.51
CA ASP A 95 0.37 -17.45 16.36
C ASP A 95 1.67 -18.25 16.46
N GLU A 96 2.76 -17.79 15.81
CA GLU A 96 4.07 -18.46 15.85
C GLU A 96 4.65 -18.52 17.27
N LEU A 97 4.40 -17.51 18.10
CA LEU A 97 4.86 -17.39 19.47
C LEU A 97 3.79 -17.82 20.51
N SER A 98 2.63 -18.30 20.05
CA SER A 98 1.55 -18.68 20.97
C SER A 98 1.92 -19.89 21.83
N PRO A 99 1.45 -19.94 23.09
CA PRO A 99 1.69 -21.10 23.96
C PRO A 99 1.18 -22.41 23.37
N GLU A 100 0.06 -22.36 22.63
CA GLU A 100 -0.54 -23.51 21.95
C GLU A 100 0.38 -24.06 20.86
N ASN A 101 0.92 -23.19 20.01
CA ASN A 101 1.85 -23.59 18.93
C ASN A 101 3.17 -24.11 19.48
N ILE A 102 3.67 -23.52 20.57
CA ILE A 102 4.88 -24.00 21.24
C ILE A 102 4.63 -25.34 21.90
N SER A 103 3.48 -25.53 22.55
CA SER A 103 3.11 -26.78 23.21
C SER A 103 2.90 -27.94 22.21
N SER A 104 2.27 -27.67 21.06
CA SER A 104 2.03 -28.68 20.02
C SER A 104 3.32 -29.23 19.41
N ARG A 105 4.38 -28.47 19.40
CA ARG A 105 5.70 -28.87 18.89
C ARG A 105 6.49 -29.72 19.89
N ALA A 106 6.16 -29.62 21.18
CA ALA A 106 6.74 -30.44 22.25
C ALA A 106 6.05 -31.81 22.41
N GLU A 107 5.05 -32.14 21.59
CA GLU A 107 4.22 -33.35 21.69
C GLU A 107 4.93 -34.67 21.28
N GLY A 108 6.25 -34.72 21.25
CA GLY A 108 7.01 -35.94 20.98
C GLY A 108 7.79 -36.50 22.19
N GLY A 109 7.77 -35.82 23.33
CA GLY A 109 8.61 -36.17 24.46
C GLY A 109 7.83 -36.70 25.69
N LEU A 110 8.25 -37.84 26.25
CA LEU A 110 7.78 -38.41 27.50
C LEU A 110 8.23 -37.60 28.76
N LYS A 111 8.39 -36.28 28.60
CA LYS A 111 8.88 -35.43 29.72
C LYS A 111 7.70 -34.80 30.46
N PHE A 112 7.69 -35.00 31.78
CA PHE A 112 6.70 -34.42 32.68
C PHE A 112 7.36 -33.43 33.69
N GLY A 113 6.56 -32.46 34.16
CA GLY A 113 6.96 -31.55 35.22
C GLY A 113 8.00 -30.50 34.79
N PRO A 114 9.06 -30.25 35.61
CA PRO A 114 10.04 -29.20 35.35
C PRO A 114 10.80 -29.35 34.04
N MET A 115 11.08 -30.58 33.61
CA MET A 115 11.78 -30.87 32.36
C MET A 115 10.93 -30.48 31.13
N ARG A 116 9.61 -30.60 31.20
CA ARG A 116 8.72 -30.14 30.12
C ARG A 116 8.71 -28.62 30.01
N LYS A 117 8.72 -27.90 31.12
CA LYS A 117 8.81 -26.43 31.13
C LYS A 117 10.10 -25.93 30.48
N ALA A 118 11.23 -26.56 30.78
CA ALA A 118 12.52 -26.23 30.20
C ALA A 118 12.49 -26.45 28.67
N GLU A 119 11.95 -27.57 28.20
CA GLU A 119 11.82 -27.86 26.78
C GLU A 119 10.93 -26.84 26.02
N LEU A 120 9.78 -26.47 26.63
CA LEU A 120 8.89 -25.46 26.08
C LEU A 120 9.58 -24.09 26.00
N TRP A 121 10.40 -23.76 27.00
CA TRP A 121 11.17 -22.52 27.03
C TRP A 121 12.24 -22.51 25.93
N ASP A 122 12.95 -23.60 25.72
CA ASP A 122 13.96 -23.74 24.68
C ASP A 122 13.34 -23.55 23.28
N ILE A 123 12.17 -24.16 23.04
CA ILE A 123 11.40 -24.00 21.79
C ILE A 123 10.97 -22.55 21.59
N TYR A 124 10.45 -21.92 22.65
CA TYR A 124 10.07 -20.51 22.60
C TYR A 124 11.25 -19.62 22.26
N GLU A 125 12.39 -19.83 22.92
CA GLU A 125 13.59 -19.04 22.71
C GLU A 125 14.14 -19.17 21.28
N GLU A 126 14.12 -20.38 20.73
CA GLU A 126 14.47 -20.62 19.33
C GLU A 126 13.57 -19.84 18.37
N ARG A 127 12.24 -19.90 18.59
CA ARG A 127 11.27 -19.17 17.77
C ARG A 127 11.44 -17.67 17.88
N PHE A 128 11.58 -17.16 19.08
CA PHE A 128 11.82 -15.74 19.31
C PHE A 128 13.09 -15.26 18.62
N ARG A 129 14.19 -16.02 18.69
CA ARG A 129 15.43 -15.72 17.97
C ARG A 129 15.23 -15.72 16.44
N ALA A 130 14.44 -16.65 15.92
CA ALA A 130 14.12 -16.71 14.48
C ALA A 130 13.34 -15.47 14.02
N VAL A 131 12.29 -15.07 14.76
CA VAL A 131 11.52 -13.85 14.53
C VAL A 131 12.40 -12.60 14.60
N LYS A 132 13.22 -12.50 15.65
CA LYS A 132 14.17 -11.39 15.82
C LYS A 132 15.15 -11.31 14.64
N LYS A 133 15.72 -12.42 14.20
CA LYS A 133 16.60 -12.48 13.02
C LYS A 133 15.87 -12.08 11.74
N ALA A 134 14.59 -12.46 11.59
CA ALA A 134 13.78 -12.06 10.44
C ALA A 134 13.51 -10.55 10.44
N LEU A 135 13.31 -9.93 11.61
CA LEU A 135 13.18 -8.49 11.78
C LEU A 135 14.49 -7.76 11.42
N GLU A 136 15.59 -8.17 12.03
CA GLU A 136 16.92 -7.56 11.85
C GLU A 136 17.41 -7.67 10.40
N SER A 137 17.15 -8.78 9.73
CA SER A 137 17.49 -9.00 8.31
C SER A 137 16.56 -8.31 7.31
N GLY A 138 15.48 -7.65 7.77
CA GLY A 138 14.49 -7.02 6.90
C GLY A 138 13.48 -7.98 6.25
N ARG A 139 13.63 -9.30 6.41
CA ARG A 139 12.71 -10.31 5.82
C ARG A 139 11.27 -10.15 6.27
N LEU A 140 11.05 -9.77 7.53
CA LEU A 140 9.71 -9.51 8.05
C LEU A 140 9.06 -8.32 7.32
N ARG A 141 9.82 -7.22 7.13
CA ARG A 141 9.37 -6.04 6.37
C ARG A 141 9.05 -6.39 4.93
N GLU A 142 9.91 -7.15 4.25
CA GLU A 142 9.66 -7.60 2.87
C GLU A 142 8.42 -8.48 2.77
N SER A 143 8.18 -9.34 3.77
CA SER A 143 6.98 -10.18 3.83
C SER A 143 5.71 -9.33 4.00
N LEU A 144 5.74 -8.29 4.86
CA LEU A 144 4.64 -7.34 5.02
C LEU A 144 4.37 -6.57 3.71
N LEU A 145 5.41 -6.05 3.06
CA LEU A 145 5.25 -5.30 1.82
C LEU A 145 4.67 -6.17 0.70
N ARG A 146 5.11 -7.41 0.56
CA ARG A 146 4.52 -8.36 -0.41
C ARG A 146 3.05 -8.67 -0.14
N GLU A 147 2.67 -8.83 1.12
CA GLU A 147 1.25 -9.04 1.49
C GLU A 147 0.42 -7.78 1.22
N PHE A 148 0.97 -6.61 1.50
CA PHE A 148 0.34 -5.33 1.18
C PHE A 148 0.09 -5.19 -0.33
N GLU A 149 1.08 -5.42 -1.18
CA GLU A 149 0.95 -5.37 -2.64
C GLU A 149 -0.12 -6.35 -3.16
N ARG A 150 -0.12 -7.60 -2.65
CA ARG A 150 -1.15 -8.60 -2.99
C ARG A 150 -2.55 -8.14 -2.58
N SER A 151 -2.67 -7.55 -1.39
CA SER A 151 -3.95 -7.05 -0.89
C SER A 151 -4.45 -5.86 -1.71
N CYS A 152 -3.57 -4.93 -2.11
CA CYS A 152 -3.90 -3.84 -3.02
C CYS A 152 -4.47 -4.37 -4.34
N GLN A 153 -3.75 -5.27 -5.00
CA GLN A 153 -4.16 -5.83 -6.29
C GLN A 153 -5.51 -6.56 -6.19
N ARG A 154 -5.73 -7.32 -5.14
CA ARG A 154 -6.98 -8.03 -4.91
C ARG A 154 -8.15 -7.09 -4.69
N MET A 155 -8.00 -6.11 -3.79
CA MET A 155 -9.07 -5.17 -3.45
C MET A 155 -9.42 -4.28 -4.63
N TYR A 156 -8.43 -3.78 -5.36
CA TYR A 156 -8.64 -2.94 -6.54
C TYR A 156 -9.43 -3.68 -7.64
N LYS A 157 -9.08 -4.94 -7.92
CA LYS A 157 -9.81 -5.78 -8.88
C LYS A 157 -11.26 -6.04 -8.46
N THR A 158 -11.50 -6.20 -7.15
CA THR A 158 -12.85 -6.46 -6.63
C THR A 158 -13.75 -5.23 -6.75
N GLU A 159 -13.24 -4.05 -6.42
CA GLU A 159 -13.99 -2.80 -6.50
C GLU A 159 -14.37 -2.44 -7.94
N ARG A 160 -13.48 -2.68 -8.90
CA ARG A 160 -13.79 -2.45 -10.33
C ARG A 160 -14.87 -3.38 -10.85
N LYS A 161 -14.85 -4.65 -10.46
CA LYS A 161 -15.90 -5.61 -10.87
C LYS A 161 -17.28 -5.28 -10.28
N GLY A 162 -17.34 -4.61 -9.13
CA GLY A 162 -18.59 -4.18 -8.52
C GLY A 162 -19.20 -2.91 -9.13
N LYS A 163 -18.43 -2.17 -9.96
CA LYS A 163 -18.85 -0.93 -10.62
C LYS A 163 -19.21 -1.13 -12.12
N SER A 164 -18.99 -2.31 -12.66
CA SER A 164 -19.39 -2.72 -14.03
C SER A 164 -20.70 -3.44 -14.02
#